data_496d14f1611ff6f13f156fbcaad1da61
#
_entry.id   496d14f1611ff6f13f156fbcaad1da61
#
_cell.length_a   1.000
_cell.length_b   1.000
_cell.length_c   1.000
_cell.angle_alpha   90.00
_cell.angle_beta   90.00
_cell.angle_gamma   90.00
#
_symmetry.space_group_name_H-M   'P 1'
#
loop_
_entity.id
_entity.type
_entity.pdbx_description
1 polymer ?
#
loop_
_entity_poly.entity_id
_entity_poly.type
_entity_poly.pdbx_seq_one_letter_code
_entity_poly.pdbx_strand_id
1 'polypeptide(L)'
;MACNGVRKPRKTMTKLEIKELGLVNFEETYQAMLNLIATKPNFHSIWLLEHNPVFTIGISEKNIREDKTKTPPFLKTDRGGRTTFHGPGQLVIYFILNMKSLPFPPTKLTSKILQNTLEAVSYTHLTLPTKA
;
A
#
# COMPACT_ATOMS: atom_id res chain seq x y z
N MET A 1 -22.64 15.24 -38.90
CA MET A 1 -22.52 15.04 -38.37
C MET A 1 -22.21 14.53 -37.58
N ALA A 2 -22.05 14.30 -37.19
CA ALA A 2 -21.92 13.78 -36.51
C ALA A 2 -21.16 13.39 -35.69
N CYS A 3 -20.68 13.83 -35.42
CA CYS A 3 -19.93 13.86 -34.45
C CYS A 3 -20.21 13.21 -33.31
N ASN A 4 -21.02 12.95 -33.37
CA ASN A 4 -21.63 12.16 -32.63
C ASN A 4 -20.88 11.10 -32.16
N GLY A 5 -20.02 10.83 -32.77
CA GLY A 5 -19.31 9.79 -32.35
C GLY A 5 -18.23 10.03 -31.37
N VAL A 6 -18.16 11.14 -30.92
CA VAL A 6 -17.21 11.37 -29.86
C VAL A 6 -17.71 10.71 -28.59
N ARG A 7 -17.58 9.45 -28.60
CA ARG A 7 -17.55 8.78 -27.35
C ARG A 7 -16.39 9.35 -26.58
N LYS A 8 -16.69 9.92 -25.46
CA LYS A 8 -15.68 10.07 -24.42
C LYS A 8 -14.87 8.79 -24.41
N PRO A 9 -13.56 8.85 -24.54
CA PRO A 9 -12.78 7.64 -24.40
C PRO A 9 -13.29 6.94 -23.15
N ARG A 10 -13.72 5.75 -23.35
CA ARG A 10 -14.01 4.89 -22.21
C ARG A 10 -12.79 5.03 -21.32
N LYS A 11 -13.03 5.47 -20.11
CA LYS A 11 -12.01 5.38 -19.10
C LYS A 11 -11.47 3.98 -19.24
N THR A 12 -10.28 3.88 -19.82
CA THR A 12 -9.55 2.65 -19.82
C THR A 12 -9.60 2.18 -18.41
N MET A 13 -10.29 1.08 -18.18
CA MET A 13 -10.36 0.51 -16.85
C MET A 13 -8.94 0.28 -16.41
N THR A 14 -8.51 1.09 -15.46
CA THR A 14 -7.19 0.98 -14.88
C THR A 14 -7.12 -0.40 -14.26
N LYS A 15 -6.23 -1.20 -14.78
CA LYS A 15 -6.11 -2.59 -14.36
C LYS A 15 -5.61 -2.61 -12.93
N LEU A 16 -6.37 -3.20 -12.04
CA LEU A 16 -5.96 -3.42 -10.66
C LEU A 16 -5.33 -4.81 -10.55
N GLU A 17 -4.14 -4.86 -10.02
CA GLU A 17 -3.45 -6.09 -9.72
C GLU A 17 -3.32 -6.26 -8.21
N ILE A 18 -3.63 -7.44 -7.70
CA ILE A 18 -3.46 -7.78 -6.30
C ILE A 18 -2.39 -8.86 -6.21
N LYS A 19 -1.33 -8.62 -5.44
CA LYS A 19 -0.23 -9.57 -5.24
C LYS A 19 -0.13 -9.97 -3.78
N GLU A 20 0.02 -11.27 -3.56
CA GLU A 20 0.38 -11.83 -2.27
C GLU A 20 1.85 -12.24 -2.32
N LEU A 21 2.69 -11.57 -1.56
CA LEU A 21 4.14 -11.73 -1.65
C LEU A 21 4.74 -12.54 -0.51
N GLY A 22 3.95 -12.86 0.52
CA GLY A 22 4.46 -13.60 1.67
C GLY A 22 5.43 -12.78 2.50
N LEU A 23 6.42 -13.45 3.06
CA LEU A 23 7.45 -12.82 3.89
C LEU A 23 8.58 -12.31 2.99
N VAL A 24 8.80 -11.00 2.99
CA VAL A 24 9.75 -10.36 2.06
C VAL A 24 10.63 -9.33 2.77
N ASN A 25 11.79 -9.09 2.19
CA ASN A 25 12.73 -8.08 2.66
C ASN A 25 12.20 -6.68 2.34
N PHE A 26 12.31 -5.75 3.29
CA PHE A 26 11.78 -4.40 3.12
C PHE A 26 12.47 -3.63 2.00
N GLU A 27 13.82 -3.62 1.95
CA GLU A 27 14.56 -2.84 0.94
C GLU A 27 14.22 -3.31 -0.47
N GLU A 28 14.21 -4.61 -0.69
CA GLU A 28 13.87 -5.18 -2.00
C GLU A 28 12.46 -4.84 -2.41
N THR A 29 11.51 -4.94 -1.48
CA THR A 29 10.11 -4.60 -1.71
C THR A 29 9.95 -3.12 -2.04
N TYR A 30 10.62 -2.25 -1.30
CA TYR A 30 10.58 -0.82 -1.51
C TYR A 30 11.12 -0.45 -2.90
N GLN A 31 12.25 -1.03 -3.29
CA GLN A 31 12.80 -0.81 -4.63
C GLN A 31 11.88 -1.33 -5.73
N ALA A 32 11.25 -2.46 -5.51
CA ALA A 32 10.28 -3.01 -6.46
C ALA A 32 9.06 -2.09 -6.63
N MET A 33 8.59 -1.49 -5.55
CA MET A 33 7.49 -0.51 -5.62
C MET A 33 7.89 0.74 -6.41
N LEU A 34 9.08 1.28 -6.14
CA LEU A 34 9.59 2.44 -6.86
C LEU A 34 9.74 2.14 -8.34
N ASN A 35 10.23 0.96 -8.67
CA ASN A 35 10.39 0.53 -10.06
C ASN A 35 9.02 0.40 -10.77
N LEU A 36 8.03 -0.15 -10.08
CA LEU A 36 6.68 -0.26 -10.62
C LEU A 36 6.09 1.12 -10.93
N ILE A 37 6.24 2.06 -10.01
CA ILE A 37 5.76 3.43 -10.20
C ILE A 37 6.44 4.09 -11.40
N ALA A 38 7.74 3.88 -11.57
CA ALA A 38 8.50 4.47 -12.66
C ALA A 38 8.16 3.86 -14.01
N THR A 39 7.92 2.55 -14.08
CA THR A 39 7.72 1.83 -15.34
C THR A 39 6.26 1.71 -15.76
N LYS A 40 5.34 1.75 -14.81
CA LYS A 40 3.90 1.59 -15.07
C LYS A 40 3.07 2.61 -14.29
N PRO A 41 3.22 3.91 -14.60
CA PRO A 41 2.59 4.96 -13.79
C PRO A 41 1.06 4.92 -13.78
N ASN A 42 0.43 4.29 -14.77
CA ASN A 42 -1.03 4.21 -14.86
C ASN A 42 -1.61 2.91 -14.29
N PHE A 43 -0.79 2.15 -13.60
CA PHE A 43 -1.15 0.84 -13.11
C PHE A 43 -1.45 0.93 -11.61
N HIS A 44 -2.55 0.28 -11.20
CA HIS A 44 -2.87 0.17 -9.77
C HIS A 44 -2.47 -1.22 -9.28
N SER A 45 -1.78 -1.26 -8.16
CA SER A 45 -1.40 -2.53 -7.54
C SER A 45 -1.60 -2.47 -6.03
N ILE A 46 -2.07 -3.56 -5.47
CA ILE A 46 -2.19 -3.73 -4.02
C ILE A 46 -1.35 -4.94 -3.66
N TRP A 47 -0.39 -4.75 -2.75
CA TRP A 47 0.50 -5.82 -2.31
C TRP A 47 0.22 -6.18 -0.86
N LEU A 48 -0.05 -7.46 -0.65
CA LEU A 48 -0.24 -8.03 0.68
C LEU A 48 0.99 -8.84 1.03
N LEU A 49 1.59 -8.56 2.17
CA LEU A 49 2.85 -9.18 2.53
C LEU A 49 3.13 -9.05 4.03
N GLU A 50 4.19 -9.68 4.44
CA GLU A 50 4.82 -9.47 5.74
C GLU A 50 6.28 -9.15 5.50
N HIS A 51 6.88 -8.37 6.37
CA HIS A 51 8.31 -8.07 6.28
C HIS A 51 9.12 -8.91 7.25
N ASN A 52 10.34 -9.24 6.85
CA ASN A 52 11.36 -9.62 7.81
C ASN A 52 11.53 -8.50 8.83
N PRO A 53 11.93 -8.80 10.07
CA PRO A 53 12.01 -7.78 11.09
C PRO A 53 12.80 -6.54 10.65
N VAL A 54 12.18 -5.37 10.76
CA VAL A 54 12.76 -4.10 10.32
C VAL A 54 12.11 -2.95 11.07
N PHE A 55 12.90 -1.93 11.39
CA PHE A 55 12.40 -0.63 11.83
C PHE A 55 12.44 0.33 10.65
N THR A 56 11.32 0.91 10.27
CA THR A 56 11.26 1.94 9.24
C THR A 56 11.18 3.31 9.90
N ILE A 57 12.02 4.22 9.45
CA ILE A 57 12.13 5.57 10.00
C ILE A 57 11.35 6.52 9.09
N GLY A 58 10.30 7.14 9.62
CA GLY A 58 9.51 8.12 8.89
C GLY A 58 10.14 9.50 8.89
N ILE A 59 9.66 10.37 8.01
CA ILE A 59 10.24 11.72 7.81
C ILE A 59 10.14 12.63 9.03
N SER A 60 9.23 12.35 9.96
CA SER A 60 9.07 13.13 11.18
C SER A 60 9.99 12.70 12.32
N GLU A 61 10.74 11.61 12.13
CA GLU A 61 11.66 11.12 13.15
C GLU A 61 12.92 11.97 13.17
N LYS A 62 13.29 12.49 14.35
CA LYS A 62 14.44 13.35 14.50
C LYS A 62 15.54 12.73 15.36
N ASN A 63 15.21 11.71 16.13
CA ASN A 63 16.12 11.17 17.15
C ASN A 63 16.73 9.83 16.78
N ILE A 64 16.18 9.12 15.82
CA ILE A 64 16.64 7.80 15.39
C ILE A 64 17.23 7.91 14.00
N ARG A 65 18.40 7.35 13.80
CA ARG A 65 19.12 7.36 12.52
C ARG A 65 19.14 5.99 11.90
N GLU A 66 19.29 5.97 10.57
CA GLU A 66 19.48 4.74 9.84
C GLU A 66 20.69 3.99 10.33
N ASP A 67 20.52 2.69 10.55
CA ASP A 67 21.59 1.81 10.95
C ASP A 67 21.31 0.40 10.45
N LYS A 68 21.96 0.05 9.35
CA LYS A 68 21.79 -1.27 8.72
C LYS A 68 22.55 -2.38 9.41
N THR A 69 23.42 -2.03 10.36
CA THR A 69 24.23 -3.01 11.09
C THR A 69 23.49 -3.65 12.24
N LYS A 70 22.41 -3.03 12.68
CA LYS A 70 21.58 -3.56 13.76
C LYS A 70 20.67 -4.69 13.29
N THR A 71 20.28 -5.54 14.21
CA THR A 71 19.32 -6.61 14.00
C THR A 71 18.19 -6.44 15.02
N PRO A 72 16.97 -6.05 14.58
CA PRO A 72 16.60 -5.68 13.21
C PRO A 72 17.21 -4.35 12.77
N PRO A 73 17.40 -4.16 11.45
CA PRO A 73 17.95 -2.92 10.92
C PRO A 73 16.99 -1.75 11.02
N PHE A 74 17.55 -0.54 11.05
CA PHE A 74 16.79 0.72 11.00
C PHE A 74 16.98 1.35 9.63
N LEU A 75 15.91 1.46 8.86
CA LEU A 75 15.97 1.92 7.47
C LEU A 75 15.16 3.20 7.28
N LYS A 76 15.81 4.19 6.68
CA LYS A 76 15.16 5.47 6.38
C LYS A 76 14.18 5.32 5.22
N THR A 77 13.02 5.95 5.35
CA THR A 77 11.96 5.95 4.33
C THR A 77 11.44 7.36 4.11
N ASP A 78 10.62 7.52 3.08
CA ASP A 78 9.94 8.77 2.78
C ASP A 78 8.49 8.80 3.27
N ARG A 79 8.06 7.78 4.02
CA ARG A 79 6.71 7.78 4.57
C ARG A 79 6.56 8.80 5.70
N GLY A 80 5.34 9.24 5.95
CA GLY A 80 5.03 10.10 7.08
C GLY A 80 5.20 9.37 8.42
N GLY A 81 5.21 10.14 9.50
CA GLY A 81 5.31 9.60 10.86
C GLY A 81 6.74 9.38 11.34
N ARG A 82 6.85 8.61 12.40
CA ARG A 82 8.12 8.32 13.07
C ARG A 82 8.56 6.89 12.81
N THR A 83 9.33 6.33 13.72
CA THR A 83 9.85 4.98 13.60
C THR A 83 8.78 3.95 13.94
N THR A 84 8.65 2.95 13.07
CA THR A 84 7.68 1.87 13.24
C THR A 84 8.38 0.53 13.01
N PHE A 85 8.02 -0.47 13.81
CA PHE A 85 8.49 -1.83 13.64
C PHE A 85 7.56 -2.61 12.72
N HIS A 86 8.15 -3.43 11.85
CA HIS A 86 7.43 -4.43 11.05
C HIS A 86 8.13 -5.78 11.21
N GLY A 87 7.35 -6.84 11.27
CA GLY A 87 7.89 -8.18 11.40
C GLY A 87 6.86 -9.26 11.07
N PRO A 88 7.29 -10.54 11.11
CA PRO A 88 6.40 -11.66 10.86
C PRO A 88 5.17 -11.64 11.79
N GLY A 89 4.02 -12.00 11.24
CA GLY A 89 2.75 -11.92 11.94
C GLY A 89 2.01 -10.61 11.76
N GLN A 90 2.65 -9.59 11.20
CA GLN A 90 2.04 -8.30 10.93
C GLN A 90 1.75 -8.18 9.44
N LEU A 91 0.47 -8.17 9.08
CA LEU A 91 0.06 -7.96 7.69
C LEU A 91 0.34 -6.52 7.28
N VAL A 92 1.04 -6.37 6.17
CA VAL A 92 1.29 -5.08 5.54
C VAL A 92 0.57 -5.06 4.20
N ILE A 93 -0.14 -3.97 3.95
CA ILE A 93 -0.84 -3.77 2.68
C ILE A 93 -0.32 -2.48 2.06
N TYR A 94 0.32 -2.59 0.90
CA TYR A 94 0.78 -1.44 0.13
C TYR A 94 -0.22 -1.15 -0.98
N PHE A 95 -0.69 0.09 -1.01
CA PHE A 95 -1.55 0.60 -2.07
C PHE A 95 -0.69 1.43 -3.03
N ILE A 96 -0.40 0.87 -4.18
CA ILE A 96 0.40 1.54 -5.21
C ILE A 96 -0.58 2.01 -6.27
N LEU A 97 -0.96 3.28 -6.19
CA LEU A 97 -2.08 3.81 -6.95
C LEU A 97 -1.69 5.03 -7.78
N ASN A 98 -2.23 5.12 -8.98
CA ASN A 98 -2.20 6.37 -9.73
C ASN A 98 -3.30 7.27 -9.20
N MET A 99 -2.93 8.29 -8.44
CA MET A 99 -3.88 9.19 -7.78
C MET A 99 -4.75 9.96 -8.77
N LYS A 100 -4.24 10.22 -9.97
CA LYS A 100 -4.97 10.97 -11.00
C LYS A 100 -6.13 10.19 -11.61
N SER A 101 -6.05 8.86 -11.57
CA SER A 101 -7.07 8.00 -12.16
C SER A 101 -8.05 7.41 -11.16
N LEU A 102 -7.98 7.83 -9.90
CA LEU A 102 -8.93 7.40 -8.89
C LEU A 102 -10.30 8.02 -9.14
N PRO A 103 -11.39 7.29 -8.85
CA PRO A 103 -12.76 7.80 -9.02
C PRO A 103 -13.17 8.79 -7.93
N PHE A 104 -12.27 9.18 -7.04
CA PHE A 104 -12.50 10.10 -5.94
C PHE A 104 -11.25 10.96 -5.72
N PRO A 105 -11.36 12.13 -5.07
CA PRO A 105 -10.19 12.97 -4.80
C PRO A 105 -9.18 12.28 -3.88
N PRO A 106 -7.87 12.54 -4.07
CA PRO A 106 -6.82 11.99 -3.19
C PRO A 106 -7.06 12.25 -1.70
N THR A 107 -7.69 13.38 -1.36
CA THR A 107 -8.02 13.72 0.02
C THR A 107 -8.96 12.74 0.69
N LYS A 108 -9.70 11.96 -0.09
CA LYS A 108 -10.63 10.95 0.43
C LYS A 108 -10.04 9.55 0.48
N LEU A 109 -8.81 9.35 0.01
CA LEU A 109 -8.21 8.03 -0.08
C LEU A 109 -8.11 7.36 1.30
N THR A 110 -7.60 8.07 2.30
CA THR A 110 -7.43 7.52 3.64
C THR A 110 -8.76 7.07 4.24
N SER A 111 -9.81 7.90 4.13
CA SER A 111 -11.11 7.54 4.66
C SER A 111 -11.73 6.36 3.90
N LYS A 112 -11.51 6.25 2.59
CA LYS A 112 -11.98 5.11 1.80
C LYS A 112 -11.30 3.82 2.21
N ILE A 113 -9.98 3.85 2.40
CA ILE A 113 -9.23 2.68 2.86
C ILE A 113 -9.70 2.28 4.26
N LEU A 114 -9.84 3.24 5.17
CA LEU A 114 -10.29 2.97 6.52
C LEU A 114 -11.70 2.36 6.53
N GLN A 115 -12.63 2.95 5.78
CA GLN A 115 -14.00 2.45 5.71
C GLN A 115 -14.04 1.02 5.19
N ASN A 116 -13.34 0.73 4.10
CA ASN A 116 -13.30 -0.62 3.52
C ASN A 116 -12.65 -1.63 4.47
N THR A 117 -11.63 -1.21 5.20
CA THR A 117 -10.97 -2.06 6.20
C THR A 117 -11.92 -2.39 7.35
N LEU A 118 -12.66 -1.39 7.84
CA LEU A 118 -13.64 -1.59 8.91
C LEU A 118 -14.76 -2.54 8.46
N GLU A 119 -15.25 -2.39 7.24
CA GLU A 119 -16.27 -3.28 6.69
C GLU A 119 -15.74 -4.72 6.58
N ALA A 120 -14.51 -4.91 6.09
CA ALA A 120 -13.90 -6.22 5.97
C ALA A 120 -13.72 -6.89 7.34
N VAL A 121 -13.24 -6.15 8.33
CA VAL A 121 -13.07 -6.66 9.69
C VAL A 121 -14.42 -6.99 10.31
N SER A 122 -15.41 -6.14 10.16
CA SER A 122 -16.76 -6.37 10.68
C SER A 122 -17.39 -7.60 10.05
N TYR A 123 -17.25 -7.78 8.74
CA TYR A 123 -17.74 -8.94 8.02
C TYR A 123 -17.07 -10.22 8.54
N THR A 124 -15.77 -10.21 8.68
CA THR A 124 -15.00 -11.36 9.18
C THR A 124 -15.41 -11.71 10.61
N HIS A 125 -15.61 -10.70 11.44
CA HIS A 125 -16.05 -10.88 12.82
C HIS A 125 -17.47 -11.49 12.89
N LEU A 126 -18.37 -11.05 12.03
CA LEU A 126 -19.73 -11.56 11.96
C LEU A 126 -19.80 -12.99 11.42
N THR A 127 -18.86 -13.37 10.57
CA THR A 127 -18.82 -14.70 9.96
C THR A 127 -18.05 -15.72 10.76
N LEU A 128 -17.25 -15.28 11.74
CA LEU A 128 -16.59 -16.21 12.63
C LEU A 128 -17.65 -16.92 13.46
N PRO A 129 -17.71 -18.27 13.37
CA PRO A 129 -18.66 -18.99 14.19
C PRO A 129 -18.36 -18.67 15.64
N THR A 130 -19.32 -18.01 16.25
CA THR A 130 -19.29 -17.84 17.67
C THR A 130 -19.23 -19.21 18.26
N LYS A 131 -18.15 -19.52 18.86
CA LYS A 131 -18.09 -20.71 19.67
C LYS A 131 -19.12 -20.56 20.76
N ALA A 132 -20.10 -21.37 20.63
CA ALA A 132 -20.98 -21.52 21.75
C ALA A 132 -20.16 -22.05 22.94
#